data_4ddf2450b18e49f7f8d08569e0ca1ce7
#
_entry.id   4ddf2450b18e49f7f8d08569e0ca1ce7
#
_cell.length_a   1.000
_cell.length_b   1.000
_cell.length_c   1.000
_cell.angle_alpha   90.00
_cell.angle_beta   90.00
_cell.angle_gamma   90.00
#
_symmetry.space_group_name_H-M   'P 1'
#
loop_
_entity.id
_entity.type
_entity.pdbx_description
1 polymer ?
#
loop_
_entity_poly.entity_id
_entity_poly.type
_entity_poly.pdbx_seq_one_letter_code
_entity_poly.pdbx_strand_id
1 'polypeptide(L)'
;RLGLATTLATTLATTLAVSLTGAAHAGELQEYARLRGLEGDKLIGIGLVYGLNGTGDSMKDSTVAAQPYAQLLKNLGNISLDLRSLGKTRSIALVLVSVEIPRTGARTDDRLDVTIGTLGTATNLEGGQLITSFLKTPARPLDLAEWTPFAVAEGELEVDPVTTTKARIRSGARMVRDIVMSPFEGDTVALVLLPQYAGYPTASGIADLINDELSVVSGHSGAAKVEDAQTIRVRIPAEEMANPNKFLAQLLTFSVPGDLIRTPARIVIDHAAQVITVDERVEFRPAAVTAANLRITTITPAITPTPDQPISDTIAWAGVATGETQRQSMRLRALLDALIEVDVPFDTQVKVIRSLSRQGALKAEIIES
;
A
#
# COMPACT_ATOMS: atom_id res chain seq x y z
N ARG A 1 75.21 40.89 20.72
CA ARG A 1 75.56 39.56 20.23
C ARG A 1 74.35 38.66 20.41
N LEU A 2 73.86 38.38 19.28
CA LEU A 2 72.69 37.61 18.93
C LEU A 2 72.73 36.17 19.50
N GLY A 3 71.62 35.71 19.98
CA GLY A 3 71.32 34.33 20.23
C GLY A 3 69.86 34.04 19.79
N LEU A 4 69.72 33.38 18.65
CA LEU A 4 68.46 32.89 18.12
C LEU A 4 67.94 31.73 19.02
N ALA A 5 66.74 31.88 19.54
CA ALA A 5 65.96 30.81 20.10
C ALA A 5 64.88 30.38 19.11
N THR A 6 65.07 29.25 18.49
CA THR A 6 64.08 28.58 17.64
C THR A 6 63.04 27.88 18.52
N THR A 7 61.86 28.45 18.63
CA THR A 7 60.69 27.77 19.24
C THR A 7 60.02 26.83 18.22
N LEU A 8 60.11 25.53 18.48
CA LEU A 8 59.39 24.46 17.76
C LEU A 8 57.92 24.50 18.22
N ALA A 9 57.06 24.96 17.37
CA ALA A 9 55.61 24.86 17.60
C ALA A 9 55.10 23.51 17.10
N THR A 10 54.88 22.59 18.03
CA THR A 10 54.18 21.31 17.79
C THR A 10 52.69 21.60 17.74
N THR A 11 52.13 21.70 16.55
CA THR A 11 50.68 21.69 16.32
C THR A 11 50.15 20.30 16.55
N LEU A 12 49.46 20.12 17.67
CA LEU A 12 48.65 18.94 17.99
C LEU A 12 47.34 19.01 17.19
N ALA A 13 47.26 18.33 16.03
CA ALA A 13 46.05 18.16 15.30
C ALA A 13 45.16 17.11 15.98
N THR A 14 44.26 17.58 16.83
CA THR A 14 43.15 16.76 17.34
C THR A 14 42.14 16.51 16.22
N THR A 15 42.25 15.37 15.57
CA THR A 15 41.20 14.84 14.69
C THR A 15 40.00 14.49 15.55
N LEU A 16 38.99 15.35 15.50
CA LEU A 16 37.66 15.08 16.05
C LEU A 16 37.01 14.05 15.12
N ALA A 17 37.10 12.77 15.48
CA ALA A 17 36.31 11.71 14.86
C ALA A 17 34.86 11.93 15.27
N VAL A 18 34.10 12.64 14.43
CA VAL A 18 32.64 12.64 14.49
C VAL A 18 32.18 11.24 14.10
N SER A 19 31.95 10.40 15.12
CA SER A 19 31.23 9.16 14.96
C SER A 19 29.81 9.56 14.53
N LEU A 20 29.50 9.47 13.21
CA LEU A 20 28.14 9.37 12.73
C LEU A 20 27.60 8.03 13.26
N THR A 21 27.11 8.05 14.50
CA THR A 21 26.12 7.06 14.93
C THR A 21 24.94 7.27 14.00
N GLY A 22 24.72 6.31 13.09
CA GLY A 22 23.55 6.27 12.26
C GLY A 22 22.35 6.42 13.18
N ALA A 23 21.71 7.59 13.17
CA ALA A 23 20.46 7.81 13.85
C ALA A 23 19.52 6.75 13.28
N ALA A 24 19.18 5.75 14.07
CA ALA A 24 18.09 4.85 13.77
C ALA A 24 16.90 5.81 13.49
N HIS A 25 16.42 5.83 12.26
CA HIS A 25 15.30 6.69 11.89
C HIS A 25 14.12 6.23 12.73
N ALA A 26 13.82 6.98 13.77
CA ALA A 26 12.60 6.83 14.52
C ALA A 26 11.51 7.47 13.66
N GLY A 27 10.58 6.66 13.17
CA GLY A 27 9.40 7.15 12.48
C GLY A 27 8.27 7.40 13.49
N GLU A 28 7.28 8.17 13.10
CA GLU A 28 6.07 8.34 13.91
C GLU A 28 5.12 7.15 13.74
N LEU A 29 4.33 6.85 14.77
CA LEU A 29 3.39 5.73 14.77
C LEU A 29 2.42 5.76 13.57
N GLN A 30 2.02 6.95 13.09
CA GLN A 30 1.18 7.12 11.90
C GLN A 30 1.82 6.60 10.59
N GLU A 31 3.14 6.41 10.54
CA GLU A 31 3.84 5.86 9.38
C GLU A 31 3.75 4.32 9.34
N TYR A 32 3.51 3.69 10.47
CA TYR A 32 3.50 2.24 10.63
C TYR A 32 2.09 1.66 10.80
N ALA A 33 1.14 2.48 11.25
CA ALA A 33 -0.22 2.05 11.53
C ALA A 33 -1.26 3.03 10.98
N ARG A 34 -2.44 2.51 10.66
CA ARG A 34 -3.63 3.29 10.36
C ARG A 34 -4.69 3.06 11.45
N LEU A 35 -5.60 3.99 11.57
CA LEU A 35 -6.76 3.84 12.44
C LEU A 35 -7.86 3.04 11.74
N ARG A 36 -8.46 2.09 12.46
CA ARG A 36 -9.70 1.43 12.03
C ARG A 36 -10.85 2.44 12.09
N GLY A 37 -11.80 2.32 11.16
CA GLY A 37 -12.95 3.22 11.08
C GLY A 37 -12.71 4.49 10.26
N LEU A 38 -11.46 4.72 9.80
CA LEU A 38 -11.10 5.76 8.84
C LEU A 38 -10.79 5.17 7.45
N GLU A 39 -11.30 4.00 7.14
CA GLU A 39 -11.29 3.47 5.79
C GLU A 39 -12.27 4.29 4.94
N GLY A 40 -11.85 4.74 3.76
CA GLY A 40 -12.77 5.39 2.83
C GLY A 40 -13.96 4.49 2.53
N ASP A 41 -15.13 5.07 2.37
CA ASP A 41 -16.35 4.36 2.02
C ASP A 41 -16.74 4.69 0.57
N LYS A 42 -17.70 3.98 0.02
CA LYS A 42 -18.17 4.17 -1.35
C LYS A 42 -19.68 4.32 -1.38
N LEU A 43 -20.16 5.36 -2.04
CA LEU A 43 -21.55 5.49 -2.38
C LEU A 43 -21.79 4.92 -3.78
N ILE A 44 -22.90 4.23 -3.95
CA ILE A 44 -23.32 3.68 -5.24
C ILE A 44 -24.76 4.07 -5.54
N GLY A 45 -25.07 4.15 -6.81
CA GLY A 45 -26.41 4.37 -7.29
C GLY A 45 -26.56 3.92 -8.75
N ILE A 46 -27.79 3.80 -9.19
CA ILE A 46 -28.10 3.56 -10.60
C ILE A 46 -28.53 4.89 -11.17
N GLY A 47 -27.90 5.29 -12.27
CA GLY A 47 -28.17 6.51 -12.99
C GLY A 47 -28.55 6.25 -14.43
N LEU A 48 -29.02 7.32 -15.06
CA LEU A 48 -29.35 7.33 -16.47
C LEU A 48 -28.55 8.45 -17.15
N VAL A 49 -27.86 8.08 -18.22
CA VAL A 49 -27.18 9.02 -19.11
C VAL A 49 -28.05 9.25 -20.34
N TYR A 50 -28.23 10.49 -20.72
CA TYR A 50 -28.97 10.90 -21.93
C TYR A 50 -28.07 11.75 -22.84
N GLY A 51 -28.52 12.01 -24.06
CA GLY A 51 -27.80 12.82 -25.05
C GLY A 51 -26.79 12.04 -25.91
N LEU A 52 -26.76 10.70 -25.78
CA LEU A 52 -25.88 9.85 -26.55
C LEU A 52 -26.28 9.80 -28.04
N ASN A 53 -25.27 9.84 -28.94
CA ASN A 53 -25.49 9.85 -30.36
C ASN A 53 -25.50 8.42 -30.96
N GLY A 54 -26.55 7.64 -30.67
CA GLY A 54 -26.74 6.28 -31.20
C GLY A 54 -25.85 5.20 -30.53
N THR A 55 -25.11 5.53 -29.49
CA THR A 55 -24.17 4.63 -28.78
C THR A 55 -24.75 4.08 -27.49
N GLY A 56 -25.93 4.49 -27.09
CA GLY A 56 -26.60 4.06 -25.86
C GLY A 56 -27.18 2.64 -25.94
N ASP A 57 -27.97 2.28 -24.94
CA ASP A 57 -28.51 0.95 -24.74
C ASP A 57 -29.53 0.55 -25.81
N SER A 58 -29.48 -0.73 -26.22
CA SER A 58 -30.47 -1.36 -27.05
C SER A 58 -31.61 -1.93 -26.20
N MET A 59 -32.77 -1.31 -26.22
CA MET A 59 -33.93 -1.78 -25.44
C MET A 59 -34.57 -3.06 -25.99
N LYS A 60 -34.14 -3.55 -27.16
CA LYS A 60 -34.68 -4.79 -27.71
C LYS A 60 -34.23 -6.03 -26.93
N ASP A 61 -33.06 -5.95 -26.31
CA ASP A 61 -32.41 -7.10 -25.68
C ASP A 61 -32.36 -7.00 -24.15
N SER A 62 -32.87 -5.92 -23.54
CA SER A 62 -32.70 -5.67 -22.10
C SER A 62 -33.99 -5.26 -21.41
N THR A 63 -34.85 -6.24 -21.12
CA THR A 63 -36.02 -6.05 -20.21
C THR A 63 -35.60 -5.60 -18.82
N VAL A 64 -34.36 -5.89 -18.39
CA VAL A 64 -33.81 -5.50 -17.08
C VAL A 64 -33.56 -4.00 -16.97
N ALA A 65 -33.16 -3.32 -18.06
CA ALA A 65 -32.94 -1.87 -18.08
C ALA A 65 -34.26 -1.08 -18.14
N ALA A 66 -35.33 -1.66 -18.66
CA ALA A 66 -36.62 -0.97 -18.86
C ALA A 66 -37.36 -0.64 -17.54
N GLN A 67 -37.21 -1.46 -16.50
CA GLN A 67 -37.91 -1.25 -15.23
C GLN A 67 -37.36 -0.06 -14.42
N PRO A 68 -36.03 0.08 -14.16
CA PRO A 68 -35.48 1.25 -13.51
C PRO A 68 -35.78 2.54 -14.26
N TYR A 69 -35.82 2.46 -15.58
CA TYR A 69 -36.17 3.56 -16.47
C TYR A 69 -37.59 4.03 -16.28
N ALA A 70 -38.55 3.10 -16.30
CA ALA A 70 -39.95 3.40 -16.06
C ALA A 70 -40.18 4.00 -14.67
N GLN A 71 -39.48 3.50 -13.67
CA GLN A 71 -39.58 4.02 -12.32
C GLN A 71 -39.01 5.45 -12.20
N LEU A 72 -37.90 5.73 -12.87
CA LEU A 72 -37.32 7.07 -12.90
C LEU A 72 -38.25 8.07 -13.57
N LEU A 73 -38.82 7.72 -14.71
CA LEU A 73 -39.77 8.56 -15.42
C LEU A 73 -41.04 8.83 -14.61
N LYS A 74 -41.55 7.84 -13.90
CA LYS A 74 -42.65 8.03 -12.92
C LYS A 74 -42.28 9.03 -11.83
N ASN A 75 -41.07 8.92 -11.29
CA ASN A 75 -40.60 9.82 -10.24
C ASN A 75 -40.40 11.26 -10.72
N LEU A 76 -40.12 11.44 -12.02
CA LEU A 76 -40.04 12.76 -12.67
C LEU A 76 -41.40 13.31 -13.10
N GLY A 77 -42.53 12.65 -12.75
CA GLY A 77 -43.87 13.11 -13.03
C GLY A 77 -44.39 12.84 -14.45
N ASN A 78 -43.64 12.08 -15.24
CA ASN A 78 -43.99 11.80 -16.65
C ASN A 78 -44.56 10.37 -16.78
N ILE A 79 -45.89 10.27 -16.74
CA ILE A 79 -46.63 8.99 -16.62
C ILE A 79 -46.85 8.28 -17.98
N SER A 80 -46.61 8.96 -19.11
CA SER A 80 -47.09 8.50 -20.44
C SER A 80 -46.02 8.40 -21.54
N LEU A 81 -44.75 8.26 -21.22
CA LEU A 81 -43.71 8.03 -22.22
C LEU A 81 -43.70 6.57 -22.70
N ASP A 82 -43.89 6.38 -24.02
CA ASP A 82 -43.70 5.08 -24.65
C ASP A 82 -42.23 4.69 -24.66
N LEU A 83 -41.86 3.82 -23.72
CA LEU A 83 -40.48 3.30 -23.55
C LEU A 83 -39.93 2.64 -24.83
N ARG A 84 -40.84 2.15 -25.72
CA ARG A 84 -40.43 1.52 -26.98
C ARG A 84 -39.95 2.53 -28.02
N SER A 85 -40.41 3.77 -27.96
CA SER A 85 -39.98 4.83 -28.88
C SER A 85 -38.60 5.34 -28.51
N LEU A 86 -38.27 5.44 -27.21
CA LEU A 86 -36.99 5.86 -26.70
C LEU A 86 -35.86 4.81 -26.94
N GLY A 87 -36.20 3.53 -26.89
CA GLY A 87 -35.26 2.45 -27.15
C GLY A 87 -34.78 2.31 -28.60
N LYS A 88 -35.46 2.98 -29.56
CA LYS A 88 -35.04 2.98 -30.96
C LYS A 88 -33.89 3.96 -31.24
N THR A 89 -33.75 5.00 -30.46
CA THR A 89 -32.78 6.09 -30.71
C THR A 89 -31.38 5.81 -30.17
N ARG A 90 -31.21 4.83 -29.29
CA ARG A 90 -29.94 4.56 -28.56
C ARG A 90 -29.30 5.83 -27.98
N SER A 91 -30.10 6.78 -27.57
CA SER A 91 -29.63 8.05 -27.02
C SER A 91 -29.49 8.03 -25.49
N ILE A 92 -29.72 6.86 -24.87
CA ILE A 92 -29.78 6.71 -23.43
C ILE A 92 -29.04 5.45 -23.00
N ALA A 93 -28.36 5.52 -21.84
CA ALA A 93 -27.69 4.40 -21.24
C ALA A 93 -27.96 4.28 -19.73
N LEU A 94 -28.15 3.05 -19.26
CA LEU A 94 -28.23 2.73 -17.85
C LEU A 94 -26.79 2.58 -17.32
N VAL A 95 -26.50 3.28 -16.23
CA VAL A 95 -25.13 3.35 -15.68
C VAL A 95 -25.11 3.10 -14.18
N LEU A 96 -24.01 2.49 -13.73
CA LEU A 96 -23.62 2.48 -12.33
C LEU A 96 -22.89 3.78 -12.03
N VAL A 97 -23.37 4.49 -11.04
CA VAL A 97 -22.76 5.72 -10.53
C VAL A 97 -22.10 5.42 -9.20
N SER A 98 -20.86 5.81 -9.03
CA SER A 98 -20.13 5.59 -7.80
C SER A 98 -19.32 6.81 -7.40
N VAL A 99 -19.24 7.05 -6.09
CA VAL A 99 -18.49 8.14 -5.46
C VAL A 99 -17.69 7.57 -4.33
N GLU A 100 -16.40 7.92 -4.25
CA GLU A 100 -15.53 7.53 -3.14
C GLU A 100 -15.58 8.61 -2.06
N ILE A 101 -15.87 8.18 -0.84
CA ILE A 101 -15.86 9.05 0.33
C ILE A 101 -14.44 9.07 0.90
N PRO A 102 -13.83 10.25 1.10
CA PRO A 102 -12.51 10.36 1.69
C PRO A 102 -12.45 9.74 3.10
N ARG A 103 -11.25 9.38 3.54
CA ARG A 103 -11.00 8.88 4.91
C ARG A 103 -11.40 9.88 6.01
N THR A 104 -11.46 11.16 5.67
CA THR A 104 -11.90 12.24 6.57
C THR A 104 -13.42 12.34 6.69
N GLY A 105 -14.16 11.50 5.95
CA GLY A 105 -15.60 11.63 5.78
C GLY A 105 -15.96 12.70 4.76
N ALA A 106 -17.28 12.98 4.65
CA ALA A 106 -17.80 14.04 3.80
C ALA A 106 -18.96 14.74 4.52
N ARG A 107 -19.06 16.04 4.35
CA ARG A 107 -20.10 16.88 4.96
C ARG A 107 -21.16 17.26 3.95
N THR A 108 -22.33 17.62 4.44
CA THR A 108 -23.39 18.19 3.62
C THR A 108 -22.85 19.33 2.77
N ASP A 109 -23.26 19.37 1.51
CA ASP A 109 -22.82 20.28 0.46
C ASP A 109 -21.39 20.10 -0.07
N ASP A 110 -20.60 19.17 0.47
CA ASP A 110 -19.33 18.77 -0.13
C ASP A 110 -19.57 18.25 -1.54
N ARG A 111 -18.65 18.62 -2.45
CA ARG A 111 -18.67 18.17 -3.84
C ARG A 111 -17.58 17.15 -4.08
N LEU A 112 -17.98 15.99 -4.57
CA LEU A 112 -17.12 14.85 -4.83
C LEU A 112 -17.16 14.45 -6.31
N ASP A 113 -16.07 13.84 -6.76
CA ASP A 113 -16.00 13.31 -8.12
C ASP A 113 -16.82 12.03 -8.27
N VAL A 114 -17.45 11.90 -9.40
CA VAL A 114 -18.29 10.75 -9.74
C VAL A 114 -17.60 9.89 -10.77
N THR A 115 -17.60 8.58 -10.54
CA THR A 115 -17.17 7.58 -11.54
C THR A 115 -18.42 6.87 -12.08
N ILE A 116 -18.48 6.72 -13.39
CA ILE A 116 -19.61 6.14 -14.12
C ILE A 116 -19.14 4.96 -14.95
N GLY A 117 -19.90 3.89 -14.94
CA GLY A 117 -19.70 2.73 -15.80
C GLY A 117 -21.02 2.24 -16.37
N THR A 118 -21.02 1.78 -17.62
CA THR A 118 -22.24 1.25 -18.26
C THR A 118 -22.66 -0.07 -17.60
N LEU A 119 -23.97 -0.24 -17.39
CA LEU A 119 -24.58 -1.50 -16.92
C LEU A 119 -25.25 -2.25 -18.07
N GLY A 120 -25.59 -1.55 -19.15
CA GLY A 120 -26.30 -2.08 -20.29
C GLY A 120 -25.39 -2.38 -21.50
N THR A 121 -25.96 -2.20 -22.68
CA THR A 121 -25.30 -2.49 -23.97
C THR A 121 -24.68 -1.25 -24.62
N ALA A 122 -24.64 -0.12 -23.92
CA ALA A 122 -24.04 1.10 -24.42
C ALA A 122 -22.54 0.92 -24.71
N THR A 123 -22.10 1.40 -25.86
CA THR A 123 -20.73 1.22 -26.34
C THR A 123 -19.84 2.45 -26.16
N ASN A 124 -20.45 3.64 -26.07
CA ASN A 124 -19.74 4.90 -25.85
C ASN A 124 -20.65 5.88 -25.10
N LEU A 125 -20.11 6.56 -24.11
CA LEU A 125 -20.80 7.57 -23.28
C LEU A 125 -20.47 9.01 -23.69
N GLU A 126 -19.74 9.23 -24.79
CA GLU A 126 -19.31 10.54 -25.24
C GLU A 126 -20.49 11.45 -25.58
N GLY A 127 -20.42 12.71 -25.11
CA GLY A 127 -21.49 13.70 -25.26
C GLY A 127 -22.69 13.46 -24.35
N GLY A 128 -22.64 12.44 -23.49
CA GLY A 128 -23.71 12.11 -22.54
C GLY A 128 -23.73 13.01 -21.32
N GLN A 129 -24.91 13.13 -20.73
CA GLN A 129 -25.14 13.83 -19.48
C GLN A 129 -25.90 12.94 -18.51
N LEU A 130 -25.43 12.88 -17.24
CA LEU A 130 -26.07 12.13 -16.17
C LEU A 130 -27.28 12.89 -15.65
N ILE A 131 -28.44 12.24 -15.65
CA ILE A 131 -29.65 12.73 -14.94
C ILE A 131 -29.38 12.60 -13.43
N THR A 132 -29.99 13.51 -12.66
CA THR A 132 -30.00 13.49 -11.20
C THR A 132 -30.19 12.08 -10.64
N SER A 133 -29.15 11.55 -9.99
CA SER A 133 -29.08 10.18 -9.49
C SER A 133 -28.81 10.18 -8.00
N PHE A 134 -29.55 9.37 -7.24
CA PHE A 134 -29.43 9.26 -5.81
C PHE A 134 -28.43 8.19 -5.43
N LEU A 135 -27.47 8.54 -4.57
CA LEU A 135 -26.38 7.66 -4.15
C LEU A 135 -26.54 7.25 -2.69
N LYS A 136 -26.18 6.00 -2.40
CA LYS A 136 -26.28 5.36 -1.08
C LYS A 136 -25.04 4.54 -0.78
N THR A 137 -24.84 4.24 0.50
CA THR A 137 -23.90 3.20 0.90
C THR A 137 -24.34 1.85 0.35
N PRO A 138 -23.42 0.94 0.00
CA PRO A 138 -23.74 -0.44 -0.33
C PRO A 138 -24.44 -1.07 0.87
N ALA A 139 -25.77 -1.15 0.83
CA ALA A 139 -26.58 -1.61 1.95
C ALA A 139 -26.33 -3.09 2.23
N ARG A 140 -26.21 -3.45 3.50
CA ARG A 140 -26.40 -4.84 3.95
C ARG A 140 -27.85 -5.25 3.69
N PRO A 141 -28.13 -6.51 3.31
CA PRO A 141 -29.48 -6.96 2.94
C PRO A 141 -30.58 -6.74 3.98
N LEU A 142 -30.22 -6.47 5.23
CA LEU A 142 -31.15 -6.30 6.36
C LEU A 142 -31.67 -4.85 6.52
N ASP A 143 -31.02 -3.85 5.90
CA ASP A 143 -31.31 -2.43 6.13
C ASP A 143 -32.09 -1.77 4.98
N LEU A 144 -32.85 -2.54 4.20
CA LEU A 144 -33.61 -2.07 3.04
C LEU A 144 -34.75 -1.07 3.37
N ALA A 145 -35.04 -0.85 4.66
CA ALA A 145 -36.18 -0.04 5.09
C ALA A 145 -35.93 1.48 5.08
N GLU A 146 -34.68 1.95 5.15
CA GLU A 146 -34.36 3.38 5.16
C GLU A 146 -33.70 3.83 3.84
N TRP A 147 -34.54 4.26 2.91
CA TRP A 147 -34.16 4.70 1.57
C TRP A 147 -33.76 6.17 1.48
N THR A 148 -32.98 6.68 2.41
CA THR A 148 -32.50 8.07 2.36
C THR A 148 -31.15 8.16 1.62
N PRO A 149 -31.04 8.98 0.57
CA PRO A 149 -29.79 9.17 -0.15
C PRO A 149 -28.78 9.94 0.71
N PHE A 150 -27.50 9.62 0.55
CA PHE A 150 -26.37 10.36 1.14
C PHE A 150 -25.82 11.44 0.21
N ALA A 151 -25.93 11.21 -1.10
CA ALA A 151 -25.51 12.19 -2.10
C ALA A 151 -26.42 12.15 -3.33
N VAL A 152 -26.36 13.23 -4.09
CA VAL A 152 -27.03 13.39 -5.39
C VAL A 152 -25.96 13.69 -6.43
N ALA A 153 -25.96 12.95 -7.55
CA ALA A 153 -25.01 13.10 -8.64
C ALA A 153 -25.69 13.51 -9.93
N GLU A 154 -25.12 14.46 -10.66
CA GLU A 154 -25.58 14.94 -11.96
C GLU A 154 -24.44 15.65 -12.72
N GLY A 155 -24.56 15.79 -14.02
CA GLY A 155 -23.64 16.60 -14.81
C GLY A 155 -23.21 15.96 -16.13
N GLU A 156 -22.37 16.71 -16.85
CA GLU A 156 -21.80 16.30 -18.14
C GLU A 156 -20.66 15.29 -17.93
N LEU A 157 -20.55 14.29 -18.82
CA LEU A 157 -19.61 13.22 -18.72
C LEU A 157 -18.28 13.55 -19.38
N GLU A 158 -17.18 13.39 -18.64
CA GLU A 158 -15.83 13.31 -19.19
C GLU A 158 -15.50 11.83 -19.44
N VAL A 159 -15.49 11.41 -20.68
CA VAL A 159 -15.30 10.00 -21.06
C VAL A 159 -13.82 9.65 -21.08
N ASP A 160 -13.48 8.46 -20.60
CA ASP A 160 -12.12 7.92 -20.69
C ASP A 160 -11.79 7.60 -22.16
N PRO A 161 -10.73 8.19 -22.74
CA PRO A 161 -10.39 7.99 -24.16
C PRO A 161 -10.00 6.54 -24.51
N VAL A 162 -9.56 5.76 -23.53
CA VAL A 162 -9.19 4.34 -23.73
C VAL A 162 -10.41 3.44 -23.51
N THR A 163 -11.25 3.75 -22.53
CA THR A 163 -12.41 2.95 -22.16
C THR A 163 -13.67 3.79 -22.26
N THR A 164 -14.24 3.87 -23.46
CA THR A 164 -15.40 4.73 -23.78
C THR A 164 -16.71 4.39 -23.03
N THR A 165 -16.73 3.24 -22.35
CA THR A 165 -17.83 2.80 -21.46
C THR A 165 -17.66 3.28 -20.01
N LYS A 166 -16.57 3.98 -19.71
CA LYS A 166 -16.31 4.63 -18.41
C LYS A 166 -16.23 6.13 -18.59
N ALA A 167 -16.74 6.84 -17.60
CA ALA A 167 -16.72 8.30 -17.58
C ALA A 167 -16.55 8.81 -16.14
N ARG A 168 -16.17 10.08 -16.03
CA ARG A 168 -16.07 10.81 -14.77
C ARG A 168 -16.85 12.10 -14.86
N ILE A 169 -17.39 12.58 -13.74
CA ILE A 169 -17.92 13.93 -13.61
C ILE A 169 -17.17 14.58 -12.43
N ARG A 170 -16.40 15.61 -12.71
CA ARG A 170 -15.68 16.35 -11.66
C ARG A 170 -16.66 17.12 -10.80
N SER A 171 -16.54 16.96 -9.48
CA SER A 171 -17.43 17.61 -8.52
C SER A 171 -18.93 17.39 -8.82
N GLY A 172 -19.26 16.27 -9.48
CA GLY A 172 -20.61 15.97 -9.96
C GLY A 172 -21.56 15.45 -8.88
N ALA A 173 -21.05 14.99 -7.76
CA ALA A 173 -21.88 14.58 -6.62
C ALA A 173 -21.87 15.66 -5.56
N ARG A 174 -23.05 16.00 -5.03
CA ARG A 174 -23.24 16.87 -3.87
C ARG A 174 -23.78 16.04 -2.72
N MET A 175 -23.09 16.09 -1.58
CA MET A 175 -23.53 15.44 -0.35
C MET A 175 -24.80 16.10 0.17
N VAL A 176 -25.79 15.31 0.57
CA VAL A 176 -27.05 15.79 1.19
C VAL A 176 -27.15 15.40 2.66
N ARG A 177 -26.27 14.53 3.11
CA ARG A 177 -26.12 14.10 4.52
C ARG A 177 -24.65 13.90 4.84
N ASP A 178 -24.30 14.17 6.09
CA ASP A 178 -22.95 13.95 6.60
C ASP A 178 -22.64 12.44 6.67
N ILE A 179 -21.44 12.10 6.26
CA ILE A 179 -20.80 10.81 6.55
C ILE A 179 -19.60 11.11 7.44
N VAL A 180 -19.73 10.78 8.71
CA VAL A 180 -18.68 10.99 9.71
C VAL A 180 -17.93 9.68 9.89
N MET A 181 -16.64 9.70 9.60
CA MET A 181 -15.74 8.61 9.93
C MET A 181 -15.27 8.76 11.37
N SER A 182 -15.41 7.72 12.16
CA SER A 182 -15.01 7.72 13.57
C SER A 182 -14.07 6.55 13.84
N PRO A 183 -12.86 6.80 14.35
CA PRO A 183 -11.95 5.73 14.76
C PRO A 183 -12.28 5.18 16.14
N PHE A 184 -13.28 5.76 16.84
CA PHE A 184 -13.60 5.41 18.22
C PHE A 184 -14.63 4.31 18.30
N GLU A 185 -14.29 3.23 19.02
CA GLU A 185 -15.18 2.14 19.41
C GLU A 185 -15.42 2.24 20.93
N GLY A 186 -16.36 3.11 21.34
CA GLY A 186 -16.60 3.44 22.75
C GLY A 186 -15.41 4.19 23.36
N ASP A 187 -14.74 3.55 24.34
CA ASP A 187 -13.55 4.08 25.02
C ASP A 187 -12.23 3.58 24.41
N THR A 188 -12.28 2.94 23.25
CA THR A 188 -11.11 2.33 22.60
C THR A 188 -10.91 2.79 21.18
N VAL A 189 -9.66 2.68 20.72
CA VAL A 189 -9.23 2.92 19.34
C VAL A 189 -8.45 1.69 18.87
N ALA A 190 -8.70 1.25 17.65
CA ALA A 190 -7.94 0.16 17.05
C ALA A 190 -6.91 0.71 16.04
N LEU A 191 -5.64 0.50 16.33
CA LEU A 191 -4.52 0.71 15.43
C LEU A 191 -4.31 -0.55 14.60
N VAL A 192 -4.28 -0.38 13.28
CA VAL A 192 -4.05 -1.48 12.33
C VAL A 192 -2.71 -1.25 11.66
N LEU A 193 -1.73 -2.11 11.93
CA LEU A 193 -0.42 -2.04 11.29
C LEU A 193 -0.54 -2.20 9.78
N LEU A 194 0.25 -1.44 9.06
CA LEU A 194 0.34 -1.60 7.61
C LEU A 194 0.86 -3.00 7.27
N PRO A 195 0.42 -3.64 6.18
CA PRO A 195 0.72 -5.05 5.88
C PRO A 195 2.21 -5.39 5.89
N GLN A 196 3.06 -4.44 5.47
CA GLN A 196 4.51 -4.63 5.45
C GLN A 196 5.15 -4.68 6.85
N TYR A 197 4.45 -4.20 7.89
CA TYR A 197 4.95 -4.15 9.27
C TYR A 197 4.19 -5.12 10.19
N ALA A 198 3.18 -5.82 9.65
CA ALA A 198 2.35 -6.75 10.42
C ALA A 198 3.17 -7.93 10.95
N GLY A 199 3.04 -8.22 12.24
CA GLY A 199 3.72 -9.32 12.91
C GLY A 199 3.57 -9.23 14.42
N TYR A 200 3.40 -10.35 15.10
CA TYR A 200 3.26 -10.37 16.56
C TYR A 200 4.41 -9.67 17.31
N PRO A 201 5.70 -9.85 16.93
CA PRO A 201 6.80 -9.15 17.60
C PRO A 201 6.73 -7.63 17.44
N THR A 202 6.36 -7.13 16.25
CA THR A 202 6.20 -5.71 15.98
C THR A 202 5.00 -5.15 16.73
N ALA A 203 3.85 -5.84 16.66
CA ALA A 203 2.64 -5.44 17.36
C ALA A 203 2.85 -5.37 18.87
N SER A 204 3.55 -6.37 19.46
CA SER A 204 3.88 -6.38 20.89
C SER A 204 4.82 -5.23 21.26
N GLY A 205 5.91 -5.03 20.48
CA GLY A 205 6.84 -3.94 20.76
C GLY A 205 6.20 -2.55 20.68
N ILE A 206 5.30 -2.34 19.73
CA ILE A 206 4.53 -1.07 19.63
C ILE A 206 3.53 -0.94 20.79
N ALA A 207 2.85 -2.01 21.19
CA ALA A 207 1.93 -1.98 22.32
C ALA A 207 2.65 -1.68 23.64
N ASP A 208 3.84 -2.27 23.86
CA ASP A 208 4.69 -2.00 25.00
C ASP A 208 5.16 -0.53 25.00
N LEU A 209 5.62 -0.02 23.85
CA LEU A 209 5.98 1.39 23.69
C LEU A 209 4.84 2.33 24.06
N ILE A 210 3.63 2.07 23.54
CA ILE A 210 2.43 2.88 23.86
C ILE A 210 2.13 2.83 25.37
N ASN A 211 2.24 1.66 25.99
CA ASN A 211 2.01 1.50 27.43
C ASN A 211 3.05 2.27 28.26
N ASP A 212 4.32 2.24 27.85
CA ASP A 212 5.40 2.97 28.52
C ASP A 212 5.18 4.48 28.44
N GLU A 213 4.91 5.00 27.23
CA GLU A 213 4.64 6.43 27.02
C GLU A 213 3.40 6.90 27.78
N LEU A 214 2.31 6.14 27.76
CA LEU A 214 1.10 6.48 28.51
C LEU A 214 1.29 6.35 30.01
N SER A 215 2.15 5.46 30.49
CA SER A 215 2.46 5.34 31.92
C SER A 215 3.20 6.57 32.46
N VAL A 216 4.08 7.14 31.64
CA VAL A 216 4.83 8.36 31.99
C VAL A 216 3.92 9.60 31.98
N VAL A 217 3.01 9.69 31.00
CA VAL A 217 2.16 10.88 30.82
C VAL A 217 0.93 10.87 31.75
N SER A 218 0.29 9.73 31.92
CA SER A 218 -1.00 9.63 32.63
C SER A 218 -1.03 8.62 33.79
N GLY A 219 0.09 7.95 34.08
CA GLY A 219 0.16 6.92 35.13
C GLY A 219 -0.61 5.62 34.83
N HIS A 220 -1.11 5.46 33.61
CA HIS A 220 -1.92 4.32 33.21
C HIS A 220 -1.05 3.28 32.49
N SER A 221 -0.87 2.11 33.09
CA SER A 221 -0.24 0.95 32.47
C SER A 221 -1.27 0.01 31.85
N GLY A 222 -0.94 -0.62 30.71
CA GLY A 222 -1.79 -1.65 30.08
C GLY A 222 -2.96 -1.10 29.28
N ALA A 223 -2.88 0.13 28.80
CA ALA A 223 -3.87 0.73 27.91
C ALA A 223 -3.86 0.09 26.52
N ALA A 224 -2.69 -0.28 25.99
CA ALA A 224 -2.54 -0.94 24.70
C ALA A 224 -2.47 -2.46 24.85
N LYS A 225 -3.24 -3.18 24.04
CA LYS A 225 -3.26 -4.65 23.95
C LYS A 225 -3.20 -5.11 22.51
N VAL A 226 -2.41 -6.13 22.25
CA VAL A 226 -2.36 -6.81 20.94
C VAL A 226 -3.57 -7.72 20.81
N GLU A 227 -4.38 -7.55 19.80
CA GLU A 227 -5.49 -8.45 19.45
C GLU A 227 -5.05 -9.54 18.50
N ASP A 228 -4.28 -9.15 17.47
CA ASP A 228 -3.71 -10.05 16.48
C ASP A 228 -2.38 -9.49 15.95
N ALA A 229 -1.78 -10.16 14.95
CA ALA A 229 -0.51 -9.75 14.37
C ALA A 229 -0.52 -8.37 13.70
N GLN A 230 -1.71 -7.81 13.46
CA GLN A 230 -1.89 -6.54 12.75
C GLN A 230 -2.62 -5.49 13.60
N THR A 231 -3.40 -5.91 14.59
CA THR A 231 -4.31 -5.03 15.32
C THR A 231 -3.86 -4.83 16.77
N ILE A 232 -3.72 -3.58 17.16
CA ILE A 232 -3.44 -3.15 18.53
C ILE A 232 -4.63 -2.31 19.00
N ARG A 233 -5.29 -2.74 20.05
CA ARG A 233 -6.38 -1.99 20.68
C ARG A 233 -5.82 -1.12 21.79
N VAL A 234 -6.11 0.17 21.73
CA VAL A 234 -5.69 1.16 22.72
C VAL A 234 -6.91 1.71 23.43
N ARG A 235 -6.94 1.60 24.76
CA ARG A 235 -7.97 2.23 25.58
C ARG A 235 -7.60 3.67 25.86
N ILE A 236 -8.58 4.57 25.70
CA ILE A 236 -8.42 5.98 25.99
C ILE A 236 -8.53 6.17 27.50
N PRO A 237 -7.55 6.81 28.16
CA PRO A 237 -7.64 7.15 29.57
C PRO A 237 -8.87 8.01 29.90
N ALA A 238 -9.50 7.79 31.07
CA ALA A 238 -10.73 8.48 31.44
C ALA A 238 -10.56 10.02 31.44
N GLU A 239 -9.38 10.52 31.75
CA GLU A 239 -9.03 11.93 31.76
C GLU A 239 -8.99 12.54 30.35
N GLU A 240 -8.62 11.75 29.35
CA GLU A 240 -8.54 12.17 27.95
C GLU A 240 -9.88 12.00 27.21
N MET A 241 -10.87 11.33 27.82
CA MET A 241 -12.21 11.16 27.22
C MET A 241 -12.95 12.48 26.98
N ALA A 242 -12.58 13.54 27.67
CA ALA A 242 -13.11 14.90 27.42
C ALA A 242 -12.67 15.45 26.02
N ASN A 243 -11.52 15.02 25.51
CA ASN A 243 -11.01 15.41 24.19
C ASN A 243 -10.26 14.26 23.52
N PRO A 244 -10.98 13.21 23.07
CA PRO A 244 -10.37 12.00 22.54
C PRO A 244 -9.60 12.24 21.22
N ASN A 245 -9.96 13.27 20.46
CA ASN A 245 -9.23 13.63 19.24
C ASN A 245 -7.83 14.17 19.54
N LYS A 246 -7.64 14.89 20.65
CA LYS A 246 -6.32 15.36 21.08
C LYS A 246 -5.45 14.17 21.49
N PHE A 247 -5.99 13.27 22.28
CA PHE A 247 -5.31 12.02 22.64
C PHE A 247 -4.85 11.26 21.39
N LEU A 248 -5.74 11.11 20.40
CA LEU A 248 -5.44 10.42 19.16
C LEU A 248 -4.31 11.09 18.38
N ALA A 249 -4.32 12.42 18.30
CA ALA A 249 -3.25 13.17 17.64
C ALA A 249 -1.91 12.93 18.33
N GLN A 250 -1.87 12.94 19.66
CA GLN A 250 -0.66 12.63 20.43
C GLN A 250 -0.19 11.19 20.23
N LEU A 251 -1.11 10.23 20.28
CA LEU A 251 -0.81 8.81 20.06
C LEU A 251 -0.14 8.56 18.69
N LEU A 252 -0.64 9.20 17.65
CA LEU A 252 -0.12 9.04 16.29
C LEU A 252 1.28 9.64 16.09
N THR A 253 1.69 10.59 16.93
CA THR A 253 3.02 11.22 16.89
C THR A 253 4.05 10.52 17.81
N PHE A 254 3.68 9.43 18.47
CA PHE A 254 4.68 8.65 19.25
C PHE A 254 5.80 8.16 18.36
N SER A 255 7.02 8.38 18.82
CA SER A 255 8.24 8.01 18.10
C SER A 255 8.49 6.50 18.25
N VAL A 256 8.47 5.79 17.13
CA VAL A 256 8.70 4.33 17.07
C VAL A 256 10.15 4.08 16.67
N PRO A 257 10.99 3.52 17.56
CA PRO A 257 12.34 3.14 17.23
C PRO A 257 12.39 2.08 16.12
N GLY A 258 13.27 2.25 15.14
CA GLY A 258 13.34 1.36 13.97
C GLY A 258 13.69 -0.10 14.30
N ASP A 259 14.29 -0.37 15.46
CA ASP A 259 14.61 -1.72 15.95
C ASP A 259 13.37 -2.50 16.46
N LEU A 260 12.28 -1.80 16.79
CA LEU A 260 10.97 -2.42 17.10
C LEU A 260 10.29 -2.95 15.83
N ILE A 261 10.61 -2.38 14.68
CA ILE A 261 9.99 -2.76 13.40
C ILE A 261 10.73 -3.98 12.82
N ARG A 262 10.27 -5.16 13.21
CA ARG A 262 10.86 -6.43 12.77
C ARG A 262 10.21 -6.92 11.47
N THR A 263 10.49 -6.24 10.37
CA THR A 263 10.07 -6.72 9.05
C THR A 263 11.00 -7.82 8.55
N PRO A 264 10.49 -8.89 7.94
CA PRO A 264 11.34 -9.82 7.22
C PRO A 264 12.10 -9.07 6.12
N ALA A 265 13.36 -9.39 5.95
CA ALA A 265 14.13 -8.86 4.84
C ALA A 265 13.49 -9.29 3.52
N ARG A 266 13.45 -8.41 2.51
CA ARG A 266 12.72 -8.63 1.26
C ARG A 266 13.61 -8.59 0.03
N ILE A 267 13.23 -9.38 -0.96
CA ILE A 267 13.79 -9.37 -2.29
C ILE A 267 12.65 -9.12 -3.25
N VAL A 268 12.72 -8.07 -4.04
CA VAL A 268 11.75 -7.77 -5.09
C VAL A 268 12.38 -8.08 -6.45
N ILE A 269 11.73 -8.92 -7.24
CA ILE A 269 12.16 -9.30 -8.58
C ILE A 269 11.14 -8.78 -9.56
N ASP A 270 11.51 -7.78 -10.35
CA ASP A 270 10.71 -7.25 -11.46
C ASP A 270 11.19 -7.87 -12.76
N HIS A 271 10.37 -8.77 -13.31
CA HIS A 271 10.69 -9.46 -14.56
C HIS A 271 10.56 -8.54 -15.80
N ALA A 272 9.65 -7.56 -15.75
CA ALA A 272 9.44 -6.65 -16.87
C ALA A 272 10.58 -5.64 -17.00
N ALA A 273 11.05 -5.09 -15.87
CA ALA A 273 12.17 -4.16 -15.81
C ALA A 273 13.55 -4.87 -15.75
N GLN A 274 13.59 -6.19 -15.54
CA GLN A 274 14.82 -6.98 -15.30
C GLN A 274 15.65 -6.45 -14.12
N VAL A 275 14.97 -6.07 -13.02
CA VAL A 275 15.61 -5.50 -11.82
C VAL A 275 15.42 -6.42 -10.61
N ILE A 276 16.49 -6.61 -9.85
CA ILE A 276 16.46 -7.28 -8.54
C ILE A 276 16.79 -6.24 -7.48
N THR A 277 15.84 -5.96 -6.59
CA THR A 277 16.03 -5.09 -5.43
C THR A 277 16.16 -5.94 -4.18
N VAL A 278 17.23 -5.74 -3.42
CA VAL A 278 17.55 -6.52 -2.23
C VAL A 278 17.70 -5.61 -1.03
N ASP A 279 17.01 -5.93 0.07
CA ASP A 279 17.20 -5.29 1.37
C ASP A 279 18.62 -5.62 1.88
N GLU A 280 19.34 -4.65 2.44
CA GLU A 280 20.69 -4.84 2.99
C GLU A 280 20.78 -5.89 4.10
N ARG A 281 19.65 -6.18 4.77
CA ARG A 281 19.53 -7.20 5.82
C ARG A 281 19.37 -8.60 5.29
N VAL A 282 19.27 -8.80 3.96
CA VAL A 282 19.12 -10.14 3.38
C VAL A 282 20.40 -10.92 3.51
N GLU A 283 20.33 -11.96 4.34
CA GLU A 283 21.43 -12.87 4.59
C GLU A 283 21.06 -14.29 4.13
N PHE A 284 22.07 -15.03 3.72
CA PHE A 284 21.92 -16.46 3.42
C PHE A 284 22.99 -17.29 4.10
N ARG A 285 22.64 -18.55 4.39
CA ARG A 285 23.59 -19.50 4.96
C ARG A 285 24.50 -20.05 3.87
N PRO A 286 25.74 -20.47 4.21
CA PRO A 286 26.62 -21.14 3.26
C PRO A 286 25.90 -22.24 2.54
N ALA A 287 25.89 -22.18 1.21
CA ALA A 287 25.21 -23.14 0.34
C ALA A 287 26.01 -23.32 -0.95
N ALA A 288 25.90 -24.48 -1.57
CA ALA A 288 26.42 -24.70 -2.89
C ALA A 288 25.25 -24.75 -3.89
N VAL A 289 25.29 -23.86 -4.89
CA VAL A 289 24.29 -23.80 -5.95
C VAL A 289 24.96 -24.01 -7.28
N THR A 290 24.43 -24.92 -8.09
CA THR A 290 24.88 -25.14 -9.47
C THR A 290 23.75 -24.68 -10.39
N ALA A 291 23.99 -23.67 -11.19
CA ALA A 291 23.03 -23.16 -12.17
C ALA A 291 23.71 -23.05 -13.54
N ALA A 292 23.22 -23.80 -14.49
CA ALA A 292 23.82 -23.94 -15.83
C ALA A 292 25.33 -24.31 -15.75
N ASN A 293 26.20 -23.43 -16.24
CA ASN A 293 27.67 -23.62 -16.22
C ASN A 293 28.34 -22.95 -15.01
N LEU A 294 27.56 -22.42 -14.06
CA LEU A 294 28.06 -21.68 -12.90
C LEU A 294 27.89 -22.54 -11.64
N ARG A 295 29.00 -22.79 -10.94
CA ARG A 295 28.98 -23.40 -9.62
C ARG A 295 29.35 -22.35 -8.58
N ILE A 296 28.37 -21.98 -7.77
CA ILE A 296 28.55 -21.05 -6.65
C ILE A 296 28.80 -21.89 -5.40
N THR A 297 29.98 -21.72 -4.79
CA THR A 297 30.32 -22.39 -3.53
C THR A 297 30.74 -21.35 -2.55
N THR A 298 30.02 -21.20 -1.45
CA THR A 298 30.36 -20.26 -0.37
C THR A 298 31.34 -20.83 0.64
N ILE A 299 31.76 -22.06 0.43
CA ILE A 299 32.84 -22.71 1.21
C ILE A 299 34.11 -22.50 0.41
N THR A 300 35.09 -21.79 0.96
CA THR A 300 36.39 -21.62 0.35
C THR A 300 37.15 -22.96 0.48
N PRO A 301 37.34 -23.73 -0.58
CA PRO A 301 38.31 -24.80 -0.53
C PRO A 301 39.68 -24.13 -0.56
N ALA A 302 40.51 -24.36 0.43
CA ALA A 302 41.94 -24.06 0.35
C ALA A 302 42.55 -24.97 -0.72
N ILE A 303 42.53 -24.53 -1.98
CA ILE A 303 43.26 -25.18 -3.04
C ILE A 303 44.63 -24.52 -3.05
N THR A 304 45.60 -25.14 -2.37
CA THR A 304 47.02 -24.89 -2.61
C THR A 304 47.34 -25.55 -3.94
N PRO A 305 47.79 -24.82 -4.96
CA PRO A 305 48.27 -25.43 -6.21
C PRO A 305 49.48 -26.29 -5.89
N THR A 306 49.42 -27.59 -6.21
CA THR A 306 50.58 -28.45 -6.20
C THR A 306 51.19 -28.50 -7.59
N PRO A 307 52.51 -28.63 -7.72
CA PRO A 307 53.20 -28.63 -9.01
C PRO A 307 52.70 -29.68 -10.01
N ASP A 308 52.05 -30.75 -9.50
CA ASP A 308 51.57 -31.88 -10.30
C ASP A 308 50.11 -31.75 -10.78
N GLN A 309 49.38 -30.72 -10.33
CA GLN A 309 48.02 -30.43 -10.80
C GLN A 309 47.87 -28.92 -11.06
N PRO A 310 48.21 -28.47 -12.28
CA PRO A 310 47.88 -27.11 -12.67
C PRO A 310 46.35 -26.96 -12.80
N ILE A 311 45.79 -25.88 -12.24
CA ILE A 311 44.37 -25.52 -12.36
C ILE A 311 44.02 -25.39 -13.82
N SER A 312 43.14 -26.24 -14.34
CA SER A 312 42.61 -26.08 -15.69
C SER A 312 41.43 -25.09 -15.67
N ASP A 313 41.54 -24.02 -16.45
CA ASP A 313 40.72 -22.82 -16.54
C ASP A 313 39.32 -23.05 -17.18
N THR A 314 38.50 -23.94 -16.67
CA THR A 314 37.15 -24.12 -17.23
C THR A 314 36.01 -23.78 -16.27
N ILE A 315 36.32 -23.25 -15.08
CA ILE A 315 35.31 -22.86 -14.09
C ILE A 315 35.55 -21.42 -13.69
N ALA A 316 34.62 -20.51 -14.03
CA ALA A 316 34.64 -19.14 -13.54
C ALA A 316 34.42 -19.13 -12.00
N TRP A 317 35.36 -18.54 -11.27
CA TRP A 317 35.33 -18.40 -9.82
C TRP A 317 34.97 -16.96 -9.47
N ALA A 318 33.90 -16.76 -8.70
CA ALA A 318 33.64 -15.50 -8.02
C ALA A 318 33.99 -15.69 -6.53
N GLY A 319 35.05 -15.03 -6.09
CA GLY A 319 35.48 -15.03 -4.68
C GLY A 319 34.68 -14.02 -3.88
N VAL A 320 33.77 -14.46 -3.03
CA VAL A 320 33.11 -13.59 -2.05
C VAL A 320 33.97 -13.61 -0.78
N ALA A 321 34.52 -12.45 -0.40
CA ALA A 321 35.38 -12.32 0.79
C ALA A 321 34.62 -12.70 2.06
N THR A 322 35.05 -13.77 2.72
CA THR A 322 34.57 -14.18 4.05
C THR A 322 35.49 -13.62 5.12
N GLY A 323 34.97 -12.70 5.93
CA GLY A 323 35.65 -12.30 7.16
C GLY A 323 35.71 -13.46 8.17
N GLU A 324 36.75 -13.44 9.00
CA GLU A 324 37.17 -14.52 9.90
C GLU A 324 36.24 -14.77 11.09
N THR A 325 35.08 -15.37 10.96
CA THR A 325 34.40 -16.03 12.09
C THR A 325 33.38 -17.07 11.65
N GLN A 326 33.39 -18.23 12.26
CA GLN A 326 32.77 -19.51 11.88
C GLN A 326 31.22 -19.59 11.86
N ARG A 327 30.47 -18.48 11.80
CA ARG A 327 28.99 -18.45 11.69
C ARG A 327 28.51 -17.32 10.79
N GLN A 328 29.17 -17.11 9.67
CA GLN A 328 28.86 -15.93 8.85
C GLN A 328 27.74 -16.25 7.87
N SER A 329 26.58 -15.67 8.12
CA SER A 329 25.61 -15.38 7.10
C SER A 329 26.23 -14.39 6.13
N MET A 330 26.16 -14.70 4.84
CA MET A 330 26.66 -13.84 3.77
C MET A 330 25.54 -12.92 3.31
N ARG A 331 25.85 -11.67 3.01
CA ARG A 331 24.85 -10.74 2.45
C ARG A 331 24.60 -11.09 0.99
N LEU A 332 23.33 -11.22 0.64
CA LEU A 332 22.92 -11.56 -0.73
C LEU A 332 23.40 -10.53 -1.75
N ARG A 333 23.48 -9.26 -1.35
CA ARG A 333 24.00 -8.19 -2.19
C ARG A 333 25.40 -8.48 -2.71
N ALA A 334 26.30 -8.92 -1.83
CA ALA A 334 27.67 -9.26 -2.22
C ALA A 334 27.74 -10.43 -3.23
N LEU A 335 26.81 -11.38 -3.10
CA LEU A 335 26.68 -12.46 -4.08
C LEU A 335 26.19 -11.94 -5.44
N LEU A 336 25.20 -11.05 -5.45
CA LEU A 336 24.68 -10.47 -6.70
C LEU A 336 25.73 -9.59 -7.38
N ASP A 337 26.46 -8.78 -6.63
CA ASP A 337 27.57 -7.96 -7.15
C ASP A 337 28.63 -8.86 -7.81
N ALA A 338 28.98 -9.97 -7.19
CA ALA A 338 29.90 -10.96 -7.76
C ALA A 338 29.34 -11.67 -9.01
N LEU A 339 28.02 -11.93 -9.07
CA LEU A 339 27.39 -12.51 -10.25
C LEU A 339 27.33 -11.51 -11.43
N ILE A 340 27.16 -10.23 -11.14
CA ILE A 340 27.21 -9.15 -12.14
C ILE A 340 28.65 -9.00 -12.67
N GLU A 341 29.67 -9.07 -11.82
CA GLU A 341 31.09 -8.99 -12.22
C GLU A 341 31.49 -10.11 -13.18
N VAL A 342 30.87 -11.28 -13.06
CA VAL A 342 31.10 -12.44 -13.96
C VAL A 342 30.11 -12.46 -15.14
N ASP A 343 29.34 -11.41 -15.35
CA ASP A 343 28.40 -11.22 -16.46
C ASP A 343 27.29 -12.32 -16.53
N VAL A 344 26.76 -12.71 -15.35
CA VAL A 344 25.69 -13.72 -15.27
C VAL A 344 24.36 -13.12 -15.69
N PRO A 345 23.62 -13.72 -16.65
CA PRO A 345 22.32 -13.22 -17.10
C PRO A 345 21.28 -13.14 -15.96
N PHE A 346 20.37 -12.14 -16.02
CA PHE A 346 19.31 -11.90 -15.06
C PHE A 346 18.52 -13.17 -14.67
N ASP A 347 18.07 -13.94 -15.68
CA ASP A 347 17.32 -15.19 -15.44
C ASP A 347 18.09 -16.21 -14.61
N THR A 348 19.42 -16.24 -14.74
CA THR A 348 20.27 -17.14 -13.97
C THR A 348 20.45 -16.64 -12.54
N GLN A 349 20.57 -15.31 -12.34
CA GLN A 349 20.60 -14.68 -11.02
C GLN A 349 19.30 -15.00 -10.25
N VAL A 350 18.13 -14.86 -10.91
CA VAL A 350 16.83 -15.21 -10.33
C VAL A 350 16.75 -16.71 -9.97
N LYS A 351 17.25 -17.61 -10.83
CA LYS A 351 17.31 -19.05 -10.54
C LYS A 351 18.17 -19.36 -9.32
N VAL A 352 19.28 -18.65 -9.14
CA VAL A 352 20.15 -18.78 -7.96
C VAL A 352 19.41 -18.37 -6.70
N ILE A 353 18.76 -17.20 -6.69
CA ILE A 353 17.98 -16.71 -5.54
C ILE A 353 16.87 -17.72 -5.18
N ARG A 354 16.10 -18.18 -6.17
CA ARG A 354 15.05 -19.18 -5.95
C ARG A 354 15.61 -20.51 -5.42
N SER A 355 16.77 -20.92 -5.88
CA SER A 355 17.43 -22.15 -5.39
C SER A 355 17.85 -22.00 -3.93
N LEU A 356 18.45 -20.88 -3.54
CA LEU A 356 18.81 -20.56 -2.14
C LEU A 356 17.59 -20.52 -1.23
N SER A 357 16.49 -19.95 -1.72
CA SER A 357 15.21 -19.90 -0.99
C SER A 357 14.62 -21.31 -0.80
N ARG A 358 14.56 -22.15 -1.86
CA ARG A 358 14.06 -23.51 -1.78
C ARG A 358 14.86 -24.42 -0.87
N GLN A 359 16.17 -24.17 -0.76
CA GLN A 359 17.04 -24.89 0.18
C GLN A 359 16.88 -24.40 1.63
N GLY A 360 16.07 -23.36 1.87
CA GLY A 360 15.95 -22.73 3.17
C GLY A 360 17.24 -22.04 3.63
N ALA A 361 18.18 -21.79 2.71
CA ALA A 361 19.42 -21.09 2.99
C ALA A 361 19.20 -19.57 3.08
N LEU A 362 18.20 -19.04 2.39
CA LEU A 362 17.89 -17.61 2.32
C LEU A 362 16.88 -17.21 3.40
N LYS A 363 17.18 -16.17 4.16
CA LYS A 363 16.29 -15.59 5.18
C LYS A 363 15.64 -14.32 4.66
N ALA A 364 14.78 -14.44 3.65
CA ALA A 364 14.07 -13.30 3.07
C ALA A 364 12.77 -13.73 2.43
N GLU A 365 11.82 -12.81 2.35
CA GLU A 365 10.60 -12.94 1.57
C GLU A 365 10.89 -12.53 0.11
N ILE A 366 10.49 -13.36 -0.85
CA ILE A 366 10.65 -13.06 -2.28
C ILE A 366 9.32 -12.59 -2.82
N ILE A 367 9.31 -11.40 -3.42
CA ILE A 367 8.15 -10.78 -4.08
C ILE A 367 8.48 -10.71 -5.57
N GLU A 368 7.66 -11.31 -6.41
CA GLU A 368 7.81 -11.28 -7.87
C GLU A 368 6.66 -10.48 -8.50
N SER A 369 7.01 -9.57 -9.42
CA SER A 369 6.06 -8.73 -10.18
C SER A 369 6.30 -8.84 -11.69
#